data_3b1387eccfda2a870bf082cc478afc04
#
_entry.id   3b1387eccfda2a870bf082cc478afc04
#
_cell.length_a   1.000
_cell.length_b   1.000
_cell.length_c   1.000
_cell.angle_alpha   90.00
_cell.angle_beta   90.00
_cell.angle_gamma   90.00
#
_symmetry.space_group_name_H-M   'P 1'
#
loop_
_entity.id
_entity.type
_entity.pdbx_description
1 polymer ?
#
loop_
_entity_poly.entity_id
_entity_poly.type
_entity_poly.pdbx_seq_one_letter_code
_entity_poly.pdbx_strand_id
1 'polypeptide(L)'
;MNQQNRFFTVIQDAGFIKEISDKTLQMMKDGGFTPTRPNMPFYLAPTVIVCSAPKDTKLGREDVACSIMNMLHAAHSYGLGSCYIGIALGIFDSDIQKKFQLPDGYEPVACVALGYEQDAPAPAKPRRTDNICYIR
;
A
#
# COMPACT_ATOMS: atom_id res chain seq x y z
N MET A 1 -10.45 20.34 10.20
CA MET A 1 -10.78 20.71 8.80
C MET A 1 -10.87 19.43 7.98
N ASN A 2 -11.88 19.26 7.15
CA ASN A 2 -12.06 18.09 6.27
C ASN A 2 -11.56 18.44 4.85
N GLN A 3 -10.25 18.48 4.64
CA GLN A 3 -9.64 18.85 3.35
C GLN A 3 -9.67 17.74 2.32
N GLN A 4 -9.79 16.46 2.76
CA GLN A 4 -9.82 15.27 1.90
C GLN A 4 -8.62 15.19 0.94
N ASN A 5 -7.45 15.63 1.37
CA ASN A 5 -6.22 15.73 0.57
C ASN A 5 -5.58 14.35 0.34
N ARG A 6 -6.32 13.48 -0.34
CA ARG A 6 -5.86 12.13 -0.72
C ARG A 6 -6.24 11.87 -2.17
N PHE A 7 -5.41 11.15 -2.86
CA PHE A 7 -5.68 10.71 -4.23
C PHE A 7 -5.41 9.21 -4.35
N PHE A 8 -6.24 8.51 -5.09
CA PHE A 8 -6.17 7.07 -5.24
C PHE A 8 -6.09 6.70 -6.72
N THR A 9 -5.00 6.05 -7.13
CA THR A 9 -4.86 5.47 -8.45
C THR A 9 -5.14 3.98 -8.36
N VAL A 10 -6.24 3.54 -8.94
CA VAL A 10 -6.62 2.12 -8.99
C VAL A 10 -6.05 1.50 -10.26
N ILE A 11 -5.22 0.47 -10.10
CA ILE A 11 -4.50 -0.20 -11.18
C ILE A 11 -5.01 -1.65 -11.26
N GLN A 12 -5.55 -2.03 -12.43
CA GLN A 12 -6.00 -3.38 -12.76
C GLN A 12 -5.30 -3.92 -14.03
N ASP A 13 -4.44 -3.10 -14.64
CA ASP A 13 -3.59 -3.57 -15.74
C ASP A 13 -2.47 -4.46 -15.19
N ALA A 14 -2.53 -5.74 -15.52
CA ALA A 14 -1.58 -6.73 -15.02
C ALA A 14 -0.13 -6.44 -15.47
N GLY A 15 0.05 -5.87 -16.67
CA GLY A 15 1.36 -5.49 -17.18
C GLY A 15 1.96 -4.36 -16.36
N PHE A 16 1.16 -3.35 -16.02
CA PHE A 16 1.62 -2.22 -15.20
C PHE A 16 1.86 -2.62 -13.75
N ILE A 17 1.02 -3.49 -13.15
CA ILE A 17 1.27 -4.06 -11.82
C ILE A 17 2.61 -4.81 -11.81
N LYS A 18 2.88 -5.60 -12.86
CA LYS A 18 4.15 -6.31 -13.00
C LYS A 18 5.34 -5.35 -13.14
N GLU A 19 5.22 -4.30 -13.94
CA GLU A 19 6.27 -3.27 -14.10
C GLU A 19 6.65 -2.64 -12.75
N ILE A 20 5.66 -2.23 -11.94
CA ILE A 20 5.90 -1.68 -10.60
C ILE A 20 6.55 -2.73 -9.69
N SER A 21 6.12 -3.98 -9.79
CA SER A 21 6.67 -5.09 -9.01
C SER A 21 8.15 -5.33 -9.35
N ASP A 22 8.46 -5.46 -10.64
CA ASP A 22 9.83 -5.69 -11.12
C ASP A 22 10.76 -4.55 -10.69
N LYS A 23 10.30 -3.30 -10.84
CA LYS A 23 11.06 -2.13 -10.39
C LYS A 23 11.29 -2.13 -8.88
N THR A 24 10.26 -2.50 -8.10
CA THR A 24 10.39 -2.63 -6.64
C THR A 24 11.44 -3.68 -6.27
N LEU A 25 11.38 -4.86 -6.89
CA LEU A 25 12.33 -5.93 -6.62
C LEU A 25 13.76 -5.56 -7.01
N GLN A 26 13.93 -4.82 -8.12
CA GLN A 26 15.24 -4.30 -8.51
C GLN A 26 15.78 -3.31 -7.47
N MET A 27 14.97 -2.31 -7.07
CA MET A 27 15.39 -1.32 -6.06
C MET A 27 15.69 -1.97 -4.70
N MET A 28 14.93 -2.99 -4.29
CA MET A 28 15.22 -3.78 -3.09
C MET A 28 16.58 -4.47 -3.18
N LYS A 29 16.86 -5.12 -4.30
CA LYS A 29 18.12 -5.81 -4.54
C LYS A 29 19.31 -4.84 -4.52
N ASP A 30 19.16 -3.69 -5.18
CA ASP A 30 20.19 -2.65 -5.20
C ASP A 30 20.47 -2.07 -3.81
N GLY A 31 19.44 -2.01 -2.95
CA GLY A 31 19.54 -1.66 -1.53
C GLY A 31 20.00 -2.77 -0.61
N GLY A 32 20.40 -3.94 -1.14
CA GLY A 32 20.87 -5.09 -0.35
C GLY A 32 19.76 -5.86 0.37
N PHE A 33 18.50 -5.62 0.02
CA PHE A 33 17.35 -6.32 0.63
C PHE A 33 16.94 -7.52 -0.23
N THR A 34 16.78 -8.68 0.41
CA THR A 34 16.25 -9.88 -0.25
C THR A 34 14.78 -10.07 0.13
N PRO A 35 13.86 -10.23 -0.86
CA PRO A 35 12.47 -10.53 -0.57
C PRO A 35 12.32 -11.79 0.28
N THR A 36 11.56 -11.70 1.36
CA THR A 36 11.38 -12.79 2.32
C THR A 36 10.16 -13.66 2.05
N ARG A 37 9.30 -13.24 1.11
CA ARG A 37 8.08 -13.95 0.74
C ARG A 37 7.97 -14.05 -0.78
N PRO A 38 7.37 -15.13 -1.30
CA PRO A 38 7.09 -15.23 -2.73
C PRO A 38 6.11 -14.14 -3.18
N ASN A 39 6.21 -13.78 -4.47
CA ASN A 39 5.29 -12.84 -5.14
C ASN A 39 5.20 -11.43 -4.52
N MET A 40 6.20 -11.03 -3.73
CA MET A 40 6.30 -9.62 -3.27
C MET A 40 6.46 -8.67 -4.47
N PRO A 41 6.02 -7.39 -4.34
CA PRO A 41 5.34 -6.84 -3.17
C PRO A 41 3.81 -7.04 -3.15
N PHE A 42 3.19 -7.42 -4.28
CA PHE A 42 1.73 -7.39 -4.45
C PHE A 42 1.04 -8.75 -4.34
N TYR A 43 1.79 -9.85 -4.12
CA TYR A 43 1.25 -11.19 -3.87
C TYR A 43 0.28 -11.70 -4.94
N LEU A 44 0.53 -11.36 -6.21
CA LEU A 44 -0.31 -11.67 -7.37
C LEU A 44 -1.73 -11.06 -7.30
N ALA A 45 -1.94 -10.06 -6.48
CA ALA A 45 -3.23 -9.37 -6.40
C ALA A 45 -3.60 -8.75 -7.76
N PRO A 46 -4.84 -8.94 -8.25
CA PRO A 46 -5.28 -8.41 -9.53
C PRO A 46 -5.55 -6.91 -9.51
N THR A 47 -5.60 -6.31 -8.33
CA THR A 47 -5.82 -4.88 -8.15
C THR A 47 -4.82 -4.31 -7.15
N VAL A 48 -4.20 -3.21 -7.54
CA VAL A 48 -3.32 -2.42 -6.67
C VAL A 48 -3.85 -0.99 -6.62
N ILE A 49 -4.01 -0.45 -5.42
CA ILE A 49 -4.44 0.93 -5.20
C ILE A 49 -3.23 1.71 -4.69
N VAL A 50 -2.71 2.64 -5.48
CA VAL A 50 -1.68 3.58 -5.03
C VAL A 50 -2.36 4.73 -4.31
N CYS A 51 -2.00 4.93 -3.05
CA CYS A 51 -2.53 5.99 -2.20
C CYS A 51 -1.53 7.12 -2.10
N SER A 52 -1.95 8.33 -2.44
CA SER A 52 -1.10 9.51 -2.59
C SER A 52 -1.63 10.68 -1.77
N ALA A 53 -0.72 11.59 -1.39
CA ALA A 53 -1.03 12.81 -0.64
C ALA A 53 -0.21 13.99 -1.19
N PRO A 54 -0.60 15.25 -0.91
CA PRO A 54 0.22 16.41 -1.21
C PRO A 54 1.57 16.35 -0.48
N LYS A 55 2.65 16.72 -1.15
CA LYS A 55 4.02 16.77 -0.58
C LYS A 55 4.13 17.70 0.61
N ASP A 56 3.42 18.81 0.57
CA ASP A 56 3.53 19.90 1.55
C ASP A 56 2.62 19.73 2.77
N THR A 57 1.92 18.61 2.89
CA THR A 57 1.05 18.38 4.05
C THR A 57 1.79 17.65 5.18
N LYS A 58 1.66 18.17 6.41
CA LYS A 58 2.27 17.56 7.59
C LYS A 58 1.66 16.21 7.97
N LEU A 59 0.39 15.99 7.64
CA LEU A 59 -0.39 14.82 8.04
C LEU A 59 -0.78 13.92 6.86
N GLY A 60 -0.15 14.07 5.70
CA GLY A 60 -0.52 13.33 4.50
C GLY A 60 -0.35 11.81 4.64
N ARG A 61 0.71 11.39 5.32
CA ARG A 61 0.97 9.95 5.56
C ARG A 61 -0.03 9.35 6.53
N GLU A 62 -0.39 10.07 7.58
CA GLU A 62 -1.40 9.68 8.57
C GLU A 62 -2.79 9.61 7.93
N ASP A 63 -3.15 10.60 7.13
CA ASP A 63 -4.41 10.64 6.40
C ASP A 63 -4.53 9.47 5.42
N VAL A 64 -3.46 9.15 4.70
CA VAL A 64 -3.40 7.98 3.81
C VAL A 64 -3.51 6.69 4.62
N ALA A 65 -2.76 6.55 5.72
CA ALA A 65 -2.82 5.36 6.57
C ALA A 65 -4.22 5.10 7.12
N CYS A 66 -4.91 6.14 7.60
CA CYS A 66 -6.31 6.04 8.05
C CYS A 66 -7.25 5.61 6.91
N SER A 67 -7.03 6.14 5.70
CA SER A 67 -7.83 5.77 4.53
C SER A 67 -7.61 4.31 4.13
N ILE A 68 -6.35 3.86 4.15
CA ILE A 68 -6.00 2.45 3.88
C ILE A 68 -6.67 1.53 4.89
N MET A 69 -6.64 1.85 6.19
CA MET A 69 -7.32 1.03 7.21
C MET A 69 -8.81 0.88 6.92
N ASN A 70 -9.49 1.95 6.50
CA ASN A 70 -10.88 1.86 6.09
C ASN A 70 -11.08 0.97 4.85
N MET A 71 -10.18 1.04 3.87
CA MET A 71 -10.20 0.16 2.69
C MET A 71 -10.03 -1.31 3.08
N LEU A 72 -9.09 -1.63 3.99
CA LEU A 72 -8.87 -3.01 4.45
C LEU A 72 -10.11 -3.57 5.16
N HIS A 73 -10.75 -2.77 6.02
CA HIS A 73 -11.99 -3.17 6.68
C HIS A 73 -13.15 -3.37 5.69
N ALA A 74 -13.30 -2.45 4.74
CA ALA A 74 -14.31 -2.59 3.68
C ALA A 74 -14.05 -3.83 2.84
N ALA A 75 -12.82 -4.08 2.39
CA ALA A 75 -12.45 -5.28 1.63
C ALA A 75 -12.84 -6.55 2.39
N HIS A 76 -12.49 -6.63 3.67
CA HIS A 76 -12.86 -7.77 4.51
C HIS A 76 -14.38 -7.97 4.60
N SER A 77 -15.17 -6.90 4.72
CA SER A 77 -16.64 -6.98 4.75
C SER A 77 -17.26 -7.50 3.45
N TYR A 78 -16.55 -7.38 2.34
CA TYR A 78 -16.93 -7.93 1.03
C TYR A 78 -16.33 -9.32 0.75
N GLY A 79 -15.66 -9.94 1.72
CA GLY A 79 -15.00 -11.24 1.55
C GLY A 79 -13.76 -11.18 0.67
N LEU A 80 -13.12 -10.02 0.57
CA LEU A 80 -11.89 -9.82 -0.18
C LEU A 80 -10.66 -9.85 0.74
N GLY A 81 -9.57 -10.44 0.23
CA GLY A 81 -8.24 -10.30 0.82
C GLY A 81 -7.62 -8.96 0.47
N SER A 82 -6.94 -8.35 1.42
CA SER A 82 -6.25 -7.09 1.21
C SER A 82 -5.01 -6.97 2.08
N CYS A 83 -4.02 -6.22 1.59
CA CYS A 83 -2.77 -5.99 2.32
C CYS A 83 -2.28 -4.56 2.14
N TYR A 84 -1.89 -3.93 3.26
CA TYR A 84 -1.14 -2.66 3.25
C TYR A 84 0.29 -2.94 2.76
N ILE A 85 0.70 -2.31 1.66
CA ILE A 85 2.03 -2.46 1.07
C ILE A 85 2.82 -1.16 1.24
N GLY A 86 3.68 -1.13 2.26
CA GLY A 86 4.59 0.00 2.51
C GLY A 86 5.93 -0.10 1.80
N ILE A 87 6.23 -1.26 1.20
CA ILE A 87 7.53 -1.56 0.61
C ILE A 87 7.52 -1.59 -0.92
N ALA A 88 6.47 -1.11 -1.55
CA ALA A 88 6.38 -1.03 -3.01
C ALA A 88 7.26 0.10 -3.57
N LEU A 89 8.58 0.00 -3.42
CA LEU A 89 9.54 1.06 -3.77
C LEU A 89 9.39 1.57 -5.21
N GLY A 90 8.96 0.72 -6.13
CA GLY A 90 8.73 1.08 -7.52
C GLY A 90 7.72 2.21 -7.72
N ILE A 91 6.80 2.45 -6.77
CA ILE A 91 5.86 3.58 -6.88
C ILE A 91 6.55 4.94 -6.76
N PHE A 92 7.78 4.99 -6.25
CA PHE A 92 8.57 6.21 -6.12
C PHE A 92 9.46 6.47 -7.34
N ASP A 93 9.50 5.56 -8.32
CA ASP A 93 10.19 5.77 -9.59
C ASP A 93 9.50 6.86 -10.43
N SER A 94 10.27 7.81 -10.94
CA SER A 94 9.74 8.98 -11.62
C SER A 94 8.96 8.65 -12.91
N ASP A 95 9.37 7.61 -13.64
CA ASP A 95 8.71 7.22 -14.89
C ASP A 95 7.42 6.44 -14.62
N ILE A 96 7.40 5.66 -13.56
CA ILE A 96 6.19 5.00 -13.06
C ILE A 96 5.19 6.04 -12.55
N GLN A 97 5.65 7.03 -11.77
CA GLN A 97 4.77 8.09 -11.23
C GLN A 97 4.04 8.88 -12.32
N LYS A 98 4.66 9.15 -13.44
CA LYS A 98 4.02 9.83 -14.58
C LYS A 98 2.75 9.12 -15.07
N LYS A 99 2.67 7.80 -14.90
CA LYS A 99 1.52 6.98 -15.30
C LYS A 99 0.37 7.01 -14.28
N PHE A 100 0.60 7.47 -13.06
CA PHE A 100 -0.44 7.52 -12.01
C PHE A 100 -1.44 8.65 -12.17
N GLN A 101 -1.17 9.63 -13.05
CA GLN A 101 -2.03 10.80 -13.26
C GLN A 101 -2.31 11.56 -11.96
N LEU A 102 -1.28 11.72 -11.13
CA LEU A 102 -1.41 12.44 -9.86
C LEU A 102 -1.70 13.92 -10.10
N PRO A 103 -2.52 14.55 -9.24
CA PRO A 103 -2.62 16.00 -9.22
C PRO A 103 -1.26 16.66 -8.95
N ASP A 104 -1.10 17.89 -9.41
CA ASP A 104 0.11 18.66 -9.15
C ASP A 104 0.42 18.74 -7.65
N GLY A 105 1.68 18.53 -7.31
CA GLY A 105 2.15 18.57 -5.93
C GLY A 105 1.85 17.31 -5.11
N TYR A 106 1.23 16.27 -5.67
CA TYR A 106 1.02 14.99 -4.99
C TYR A 106 2.19 14.03 -5.18
N GLU A 107 2.35 13.14 -4.21
CA GLU A 107 3.30 12.03 -4.27
C GLU A 107 2.66 10.73 -3.75
N PRO A 108 3.09 9.55 -4.24
CA PRO A 108 2.70 8.27 -3.67
C PRO A 108 3.18 8.14 -2.23
N VAL A 109 2.39 7.46 -1.39
CA VAL A 109 2.72 7.19 0.00
C VAL A 109 2.82 5.69 0.27
N ALA A 110 1.81 4.94 -0.15
CA ALA A 110 1.73 3.50 0.04
C ALA A 110 0.75 2.88 -0.95
N CYS A 111 0.66 1.54 -0.96
CA CYS A 111 -0.31 0.82 -1.78
C CYS A 111 -1.19 -0.10 -0.94
N VAL A 112 -2.33 -0.45 -1.51
CA VAL A 112 -3.15 -1.60 -1.10
C VAL A 112 -3.13 -2.62 -2.21
N ALA A 113 -2.76 -3.87 -1.90
CA ALA A 113 -3.01 -5.02 -2.76
C ALA A 113 -4.39 -5.59 -2.41
N LEU A 114 -5.22 -5.88 -3.42
CA LEU A 114 -6.60 -6.29 -3.25
C LEU A 114 -6.96 -7.44 -4.20
N GLY A 115 -7.58 -8.47 -3.68
CA GLY A 115 -7.99 -9.65 -4.45
C GLY A 115 -8.78 -10.65 -3.61
N TYR A 116 -8.94 -11.87 -4.11
CA TYR A 116 -9.49 -12.97 -3.33
C TYR A 116 -8.36 -13.72 -2.62
N GLU A 117 -8.59 -14.12 -1.36
CA GLU A 117 -7.64 -14.96 -0.63
C GLU A 117 -7.58 -16.35 -1.26
N GLN A 118 -6.36 -16.83 -1.52
CA GLN A 118 -6.15 -18.20 -2.04
C GLN A 118 -6.10 -19.23 -0.91
N ASP A 119 -5.53 -18.82 0.23
CA ASP A 119 -5.33 -19.69 1.39
C ASP A 119 -6.00 -19.08 2.61
N ALA A 120 -6.35 -19.93 3.57
CA ALA A 120 -6.83 -19.45 4.86
C ALA A 120 -5.76 -18.58 5.54
N PRO A 121 -6.14 -17.46 6.16
CA PRO A 121 -5.19 -16.58 6.83
C PRO A 121 -4.47 -17.33 7.95
N ALA A 122 -3.18 -17.08 8.07
CA ALA A 122 -2.39 -17.64 9.16
C ALA A 122 -2.97 -17.19 10.52
N PRO A 123 -2.88 -18.03 11.57
CA PRO A 123 -3.33 -17.64 12.90
C PRO A 123 -2.73 -16.31 13.34
N ALA A 124 -3.55 -15.44 13.91
CA ALA A 124 -3.09 -14.16 14.40
C ALA A 124 -2.06 -14.35 15.53
N LYS A 125 -0.95 -13.61 15.46
CA LYS A 125 0.02 -13.59 16.57
C LYS A 125 -0.64 -13.01 17.82
N PRO A 126 -0.27 -13.49 19.03
CA PRO A 126 -0.74 -12.90 20.28
C PRO A 126 -0.49 -11.39 20.31
N ARG A 127 -1.46 -10.64 20.80
CA ARG A 127 -1.32 -9.21 20.99
C ARG A 127 -0.46 -8.90 22.21
N ARG A 128 0.34 -7.86 22.14
CA ARG A 128 1.04 -7.34 23.31
C ARG A 128 0.02 -6.75 24.29
N THR A 129 0.26 -6.95 25.59
CA THR A 129 -0.55 -6.41 26.68
C THR A 129 0.20 -5.40 27.54
N ASP A 130 1.50 -5.22 27.27
CA ASP A 130 2.44 -4.39 28.01
C ASP A 130 2.66 -2.98 27.37
N ASN A 131 1.82 -2.62 26.42
CA ASN A 131 1.92 -1.37 25.65
C ASN A 131 0.78 -0.37 25.96
N ILE A 132 0.10 -0.55 27.09
CA ILE A 132 -0.99 0.32 27.55
C ILE A 132 -0.66 0.83 28.94
N CYS A 133 -0.73 2.14 29.12
CA CYS A 133 -0.61 2.80 30.41
C CYS A 133 -1.93 3.53 30.72
N TYR A 134 -2.41 3.38 31.96
CA TYR A 134 -3.60 4.08 32.45
C TYR A 134 -3.19 5.17 33.42
N ILE A 135 -3.53 6.42 33.12
CA ILE A 135 -3.43 7.55 34.04
C ILE A 135 -4.84 7.84 34.57
N ARG A 136 -5.05 7.69 35.89
CA ARG A 136 -6.34 7.86 36.56
C ARG A 136 -6.26 8.94 37.61
#